data_4c7dc04b7853b34ca7773550a82388f7
#
_entry.id   4c7dc04b7853b34ca7773550a82388f7
#
_cell.length_a   1.000
_cell.length_b   1.000
_cell.length_c   1.000
_cell.angle_alpha   90.00
_cell.angle_beta   90.00
_cell.angle_gamma   90.00
#
_symmetry.space_group_name_H-M   'P 1'
#
loop_
_entity.id
_entity.type
_entity.pdbx_description
1 polymer ?
#
loop_
_entity_poly.entity_id
_entity_poly.type
_entity_poly.pdbx_seq_one_letter_code
_entity_poly.pdbx_strand_id
1 'polypeptide(L)'
;EMKGAFSSPDDVLEREIMNSLYPHTTYGCESGGDPEMIPELTYEEFLDFHRKFYHPSNSYIYLYGNMDMAEKLTFIDEHYLSAYDALKVDSEVTEEPAFDKPGRIVRDCPIGEGEDEEENTYLSQNFCVGDSLDPKLYIAFQILDYALCSAPGAPLKQALVDRGIGKDVYSIYENGIRQPYFSVVA
;
A
#
# COMPACT_ATOMS: atom_id res chain seq x y z
N GLU A 1 3.09 11.24 16.86
CA GLU A 1 2.35 10.47 15.86
C GLU A 1 3.09 9.17 15.52
N MET A 2 4.36 9.25 15.11
CA MET A 2 5.15 8.08 14.73
C MET A 2 5.34 7.02 15.82
N LYS A 3 5.27 7.37 17.11
CA LYS A 3 5.35 6.39 18.20
C LYS A 3 4.19 5.39 18.24
N GLY A 4 3.07 5.72 17.61
CA GLY A 4 1.89 4.84 17.50
C GLY A 4 1.75 4.15 16.16
N ALA A 5 2.61 4.44 15.18
CA ALA A 5 2.44 3.97 13.80
C ALA A 5 2.47 2.43 13.64
N PHE A 6 3.10 1.72 14.58
CA PHE A 6 3.18 0.26 14.58
C PHE A 6 2.78 -0.33 15.94
N SER A 7 1.83 0.30 16.62
CA SER A 7 1.34 -0.16 17.92
C SER A 7 0.20 -1.17 17.82
N SER A 8 -0.41 -1.30 16.65
CA SER A 8 -1.48 -2.25 16.38
C SER A 8 -0.92 -3.47 15.64
N PRO A 9 -1.33 -4.70 15.99
CA PRO A 9 -0.98 -5.90 15.23
C PRO A 9 -1.41 -5.84 13.77
N ASP A 10 -2.54 -5.20 13.46
CA ASP A 10 -3.04 -5.03 12.10
C ASP A 10 -2.10 -4.15 11.26
N ASP A 11 -1.58 -3.04 11.82
CA ASP A 11 -0.62 -2.17 11.14
C ASP A 11 0.70 -2.90 10.84
N VAL A 12 1.17 -3.72 11.80
CA VAL A 12 2.36 -4.57 11.60
C VAL A 12 2.11 -5.61 10.51
N LEU A 13 0.94 -6.25 10.52
CA LEU A 13 0.57 -7.25 9.52
C LEU A 13 0.52 -6.64 8.11
N GLU A 14 -0.17 -5.51 7.93
CA GLU A 14 -0.31 -4.84 6.64
C GLU A 14 1.07 -4.42 6.09
N ARG A 15 1.90 -3.83 6.92
CA ARG A 15 3.28 -3.48 6.56
C ARG A 15 4.07 -4.69 6.10
N GLU A 16 4.04 -5.80 6.84
CA GLU A 16 4.77 -7.01 6.49
C GLU A 16 4.21 -7.69 5.23
N ILE A 17 2.92 -7.59 4.98
CA ILE A 17 2.31 -8.01 3.70
C ILE A 17 2.92 -7.21 2.55
N MET A 18 2.92 -5.89 2.64
CA MET A 18 3.45 -5.01 1.59
C MET A 18 4.96 -5.22 1.38
N ASN A 19 5.75 -5.23 2.44
CA ASN A 19 7.20 -5.47 2.38
C ASN A 19 7.54 -6.83 1.76
N SER A 20 6.76 -7.85 2.06
CA SER A 20 7.01 -9.22 1.57
C SER A 20 6.58 -9.44 0.13
N LEU A 21 5.49 -8.80 -0.29
CA LEU A 21 4.99 -8.92 -1.65
C LEU A 21 5.73 -8.04 -2.66
N TYR A 22 6.30 -6.91 -2.21
CA TYR A 22 6.90 -5.89 -3.07
C TYR A 22 8.31 -5.46 -2.63
N PRO A 23 9.23 -6.41 -2.36
CA PRO A 23 10.54 -6.09 -1.79
C PRO A 23 11.44 -5.23 -2.68
N HIS A 24 11.19 -5.15 -3.99
CA HIS A 24 12.03 -4.43 -4.94
C HIS A 24 11.35 -3.19 -5.55
N THR A 25 10.14 -2.86 -5.11
CA THR A 25 9.39 -1.69 -5.58
C THR A 25 9.13 -0.69 -4.45
N THR A 26 8.65 0.51 -4.79
CA THR A 26 8.28 1.53 -3.81
C THR A 26 7.14 1.11 -2.88
N TYR A 27 6.32 0.13 -3.27
CA TYR A 27 5.26 -0.41 -2.43
C TYR A 27 5.78 -1.23 -1.24
N GLY A 28 7.01 -1.72 -1.30
CA GLY A 28 7.67 -2.35 -0.15
C GLY A 28 8.15 -1.37 0.91
N CYS A 29 8.06 -0.06 0.66
CA CYS A 29 8.40 0.95 1.63
C CYS A 29 7.15 1.50 2.32
N GLU A 30 7.26 1.78 3.61
CA GLU A 30 6.18 2.42 4.37
C GLU A 30 5.99 3.87 3.90
N SER A 31 4.79 4.22 3.42
CA SER A 31 4.50 5.54 2.83
C SER A 31 4.52 6.66 3.87
N GLY A 32 4.17 6.35 5.11
CA GLY A 32 4.25 7.27 6.27
C GLY A 32 5.65 7.42 6.84
N GLY A 33 6.58 6.62 6.38
CA GLY A 33 7.95 6.51 6.85
C GLY A 33 8.10 5.53 8.03
N ASP A 34 9.24 4.88 8.06
CA ASP A 34 9.61 3.98 9.16
C ASP A 34 10.17 4.81 10.32
N PRO A 35 9.58 4.74 11.55
CA PRO A 35 10.05 5.50 12.70
C PRO A 35 11.49 5.18 13.11
N GLU A 36 12.02 4.01 12.77
CA GLU A 36 13.42 3.66 13.02
C GLU A 36 14.35 4.28 11.97
N MET A 37 13.88 4.47 10.73
CA MET A 37 14.67 5.01 9.63
C MET A 37 14.59 6.54 9.53
N ILE A 38 13.50 7.17 9.93
CA ILE A 38 13.33 8.63 9.85
C ILE A 38 14.46 9.40 10.52
N PRO A 39 14.95 9.02 11.73
CA PRO A 39 16.05 9.73 12.39
C PRO A 39 17.40 9.66 11.65
N GLU A 40 17.57 8.68 10.76
CA GLU A 40 18.81 8.51 9.97
C GLU A 40 18.84 9.41 8.72
N LEU A 41 17.70 10.01 8.34
CA LEU A 41 17.63 10.91 7.18
C LEU A 41 18.42 12.19 7.45
N THR A 42 19.30 12.52 6.50
CA THR A 42 19.98 13.81 6.50
C THR A 42 19.14 14.91 5.84
N TYR A 43 19.43 16.17 6.19
CA TYR A 43 18.76 17.31 5.57
C TYR A 43 19.03 17.38 4.05
N GLU A 44 20.23 17.02 3.63
CA GLU A 44 20.62 16.97 2.23
C GLU A 44 19.81 15.93 1.45
N GLU A 45 19.66 14.71 1.96
CA GLU A 45 18.86 13.66 1.34
C GLU A 45 17.39 14.08 1.20
N PHE A 46 16.84 14.70 2.26
CA PHE A 46 15.47 15.23 2.22
C PHE A 46 15.28 16.27 1.11
N LEU A 47 16.22 17.23 0.99
CA LEU A 47 16.18 18.25 -0.05
C LEU A 47 16.41 17.68 -1.46
N ASP A 48 17.28 16.68 -1.60
CA ASP A 48 17.54 16.03 -2.87
C ASP A 48 16.34 15.23 -3.36
N PHE A 49 15.66 14.53 -2.46
CA PHE A 49 14.42 13.85 -2.77
C PHE A 49 13.35 14.83 -3.26
N HIS A 50 13.18 15.95 -2.55
CA HIS A 50 12.24 16.98 -2.94
C HIS A 50 12.57 17.55 -4.33
N ARG A 51 13.82 17.95 -4.58
CA ARG A 51 14.26 18.48 -5.87
C ARG A 51 14.05 17.51 -7.02
N LYS A 52 14.27 16.21 -6.78
CA LYS A 52 14.16 15.16 -7.80
C LYS A 52 12.72 14.85 -8.17
N PHE A 53 11.86 14.67 -7.18
CA PHE A 53 10.52 14.12 -7.40
C PHE A 53 9.39 15.16 -7.41
N TYR A 54 9.56 16.31 -6.75
CA TYR A 54 8.59 17.40 -6.69
C TYR A 54 8.80 18.45 -7.81
N HIS A 55 9.24 17.97 -8.96
CA HIS A 55 9.42 18.79 -10.14
C HIS A 55 8.11 18.89 -10.94
N PRO A 56 7.78 20.05 -11.58
CA PRO A 56 6.56 20.19 -12.37
C PRO A 56 6.37 19.13 -13.45
N SER A 57 7.46 18.65 -14.06
CA SER A 57 7.42 17.57 -15.05
C SER A 57 6.97 16.21 -14.47
N ASN A 58 6.89 16.07 -13.15
CA ASN A 58 6.41 14.88 -12.44
C ASN A 58 5.09 15.14 -11.72
N SER A 59 4.29 16.10 -12.20
CA SER A 59 3.03 16.47 -11.59
C SER A 59 1.92 16.68 -12.60
N TYR A 60 0.68 16.55 -12.15
CA TYR A 60 -0.51 16.97 -12.87
C TYR A 60 -1.18 18.09 -12.08
N ILE A 61 -1.47 19.21 -12.75
CA ILE A 61 -2.20 20.32 -12.17
C ILE A 61 -3.66 20.20 -12.61
N TYR A 62 -4.56 20.03 -11.66
CA TYR A 62 -5.98 19.94 -11.93
C TYR A 62 -6.71 21.16 -11.38
N LEU A 63 -7.44 21.88 -12.26
CA LEU A 63 -8.23 23.05 -11.90
C LEU A 63 -9.71 22.75 -12.13
N TYR A 64 -10.52 22.98 -11.12
CA TYR A 64 -11.96 22.76 -11.17
C TYR A 64 -12.72 23.89 -10.49
N GLY A 65 -13.80 24.36 -11.12
CA GLY A 65 -14.69 25.36 -10.56
C GLY A 65 -15.04 26.46 -11.56
N ASN A 66 -15.89 27.39 -11.13
CA ASN A 66 -16.27 28.57 -11.91
C ASN A 66 -15.18 29.64 -11.77
N MET A 67 -14.21 29.64 -12.68
CA MET A 67 -13.09 30.59 -12.68
C MET A 67 -12.71 30.99 -14.10
N ASP A 68 -12.02 32.11 -14.27
CA ASP A 68 -11.35 32.45 -15.52
C ASP A 68 -10.13 31.56 -15.70
N MET A 69 -10.25 30.57 -16.57
CA MET A 69 -9.21 29.57 -16.79
C MET A 69 -7.95 30.18 -17.40
N ALA A 70 -8.10 31.16 -18.30
CA ALA A 70 -6.96 31.81 -18.93
C ALA A 70 -6.14 32.59 -17.91
N GLU A 71 -6.78 33.32 -17.00
CA GLU A 71 -6.11 34.02 -15.91
C GLU A 71 -5.34 33.04 -15.02
N LYS A 72 -5.96 31.90 -14.66
CA LYS A 72 -5.32 30.91 -13.77
C LYS A 72 -4.15 30.18 -14.43
N LEU A 73 -4.27 29.84 -15.71
CA LEU A 73 -3.16 29.24 -16.46
C LEU A 73 -1.98 30.22 -16.61
N THR A 74 -2.27 31.49 -16.94
CA THR A 74 -1.23 32.53 -17.00
C THR A 74 -0.53 32.70 -15.65
N PHE A 75 -1.29 32.75 -14.55
CA PHE A 75 -0.72 32.87 -13.21
C PHE A 75 0.20 31.69 -12.88
N ILE A 76 -0.22 30.45 -13.17
CA ILE A 76 0.58 29.24 -12.90
C ILE A 76 1.85 29.24 -13.74
N ASP A 77 1.74 29.62 -15.01
CA ASP A 77 2.90 29.70 -15.90
C ASP A 77 3.90 30.74 -15.42
N GLU A 78 3.47 32.01 -15.24
CA GLU A 78 4.36 33.12 -14.87
C GLU A 78 4.98 32.97 -13.47
N HIS A 79 4.25 32.42 -12.50
CA HIS A 79 4.69 32.36 -11.11
C HIS A 79 5.30 31.03 -10.68
N TYR A 80 5.17 29.98 -11.53
CA TYR A 80 5.67 28.67 -11.18
C TYR A 80 6.37 27.95 -12.35
N LEU A 81 5.66 27.64 -13.43
CA LEU A 81 6.20 26.76 -14.47
C LEU A 81 7.36 27.38 -15.25
N SER A 82 7.33 28.68 -15.50
CA SER A 82 8.40 29.40 -16.23
C SER A 82 9.77 29.36 -15.55
N ALA A 83 9.82 28.99 -14.26
CA ALA A 83 11.06 28.84 -13.53
C ALA A 83 11.75 27.47 -13.76
N TYR A 84 11.11 26.57 -14.49
CA TYR A 84 11.60 25.20 -14.67
C TYR A 84 11.70 24.82 -16.15
N ASP A 85 12.81 24.17 -16.48
CA ASP A 85 12.95 23.48 -17.77
C ASP A 85 12.32 22.08 -17.69
N ALA A 86 11.96 21.51 -18.84
CA ALA A 86 11.40 20.15 -18.89
C ALA A 86 12.45 19.12 -18.41
N LEU A 87 12.07 18.28 -17.46
CA LEU A 87 12.92 17.24 -16.88
C LEU A 87 12.25 15.87 -17.02
N LYS A 88 13.01 14.86 -17.43
CA LYS A 88 12.58 13.46 -17.33
C LYS A 88 12.87 12.96 -15.92
N VAL A 89 11.79 12.77 -15.14
CA VAL A 89 11.89 12.21 -13.79
C VAL A 89 11.66 10.71 -13.86
N ASP A 90 12.58 9.93 -13.30
CA ASP A 90 12.46 8.48 -13.17
C ASP A 90 11.63 8.16 -11.92
N SER A 91 10.31 8.18 -12.08
CA SER A 91 9.32 7.96 -11.02
C SER A 91 8.35 6.83 -11.36
N GLU A 92 8.62 6.07 -12.42
CA GLU A 92 7.75 4.95 -12.80
C GLU A 92 7.86 3.82 -11.79
N VAL A 93 6.72 3.35 -11.31
CA VAL A 93 6.65 2.16 -10.46
C VAL A 93 6.72 0.93 -11.36
N THR A 94 7.79 0.16 -11.19
CA THR A 94 7.98 -1.11 -11.89
C THR A 94 7.17 -2.23 -11.25
N GLU A 95 6.91 -3.29 -12.00
CA GLU A 95 6.28 -4.48 -11.45
C GLU A 95 7.27 -5.31 -10.64
N GLU A 96 6.80 -5.86 -9.52
CA GLU A 96 7.56 -6.83 -8.73
C GLU A 96 7.65 -8.14 -9.53
N PRO A 97 8.84 -8.72 -9.68
CA PRO A 97 8.99 -10.00 -10.34
C PRO A 97 8.23 -11.14 -9.64
N ALA A 98 7.72 -12.10 -10.41
CA ALA A 98 7.07 -13.27 -9.84
C ALA A 98 8.04 -14.07 -8.95
N PHE A 99 7.53 -14.55 -7.81
CA PHE A 99 8.32 -15.40 -6.91
C PHE A 99 8.46 -16.81 -7.49
N ASP A 100 9.64 -17.38 -7.37
CA ASP A 100 9.91 -18.78 -7.77
C ASP A 100 9.19 -19.79 -6.87
N LYS A 101 8.95 -19.43 -5.63
CA LYS A 101 8.28 -20.27 -4.63
C LYS A 101 7.61 -19.41 -3.56
N PRO A 102 6.58 -19.94 -2.87
CA PRO A 102 5.99 -19.26 -1.73
C PRO A 102 7.02 -18.94 -0.65
N GLY A 103 7.01 -17.71 -0.16
CA GLY A 103 7.76 -17.30 1.02
C GLY A 103 7.00 -17.57 2.31
N ARG A 104 7.72 -17.65 3.44
CA ARG A 104 7.14 -17.66 4.78
C ARG A 104 7.89 -16.67 5.64
N ILE A 105 7.15 -15.76 6.25
CA ILE A 105 7.65 -14.72 7.15
C ILE A 105 6.96 -14.88 8.49
N VAL A 106 7.71 -14.69 9.55
CA VAL A 106 7.21 -14.66 10.92
C VAL A 106 7.73 -13.39 11.55
N ARG A 107 6.86 -12.63 12.18
CA ARG A 107 7.18 -11.42 12.92
C ARG A 107 6.48 -11.41 14.25
N ASP A 108 7.16 -10.82 15.22
CA ASP A 108 6.57 -10.54 16.52
C ASP A 108 5.85 -9.19 16.43
N CYS A 109 4.67 -9.09 17.04
CA CYS A 109 3.92 -7.85 17.17
C CYS A 109 3.72 -7.52 18.65
N PRO A 110 3.65 -6.23 19.01
CA PRO A 110 3.33 -5.84 20.38
C PRO A 110 1.89 -6.19 20.73
N ILE A 111 1.68 -6.65 21.94
CA ILE A 111 0.34 -6.86 22.53
C ILE A 111 0.18 -5.97 23.75
N GLY A 112 -1.05 -5.73 24.17
CA GLY A 112 -1.38 -4.95 25.36
C GLY A 112 -0.94 -5.63 26.65
N GLU A 113 -0.66 -4.84 27.69
CA GLU A 113 -0.33 -5.36 29.01
C GLU A 113 -1.51 -6.16 29.57
N GLY A 114 -1.29 -7.47 29.83
CA GLY A 114 -2.30 -8.40 30.35
C GLY A 114 -3.13 -9.12 29.27
N GLU A 115 -2.82 -8.94 28.00
CA GLU A 115 -3.38 -9.76 26.91
C GLU A 115 -2.67 -11.11 26.84
N ASP A 116 -3.41 -12.14 26.38
CA ASP A 116 -2.89 -13.49 26.23
C ASP A 116 -2.18 -13.65 24.87
N GLU A 117 -0.92 -14.04 24.87
CA GLU A 117 -0.13 -14.29 23.67
C GLU A 117 -0.75 -15.37 22.76
N GLU A 118 -1.39 -16.40 23.34
CA GLU A 118 -2.00 -17.49 22.57
C GLU A 118 -3.21 -17.04 21.73
N GLU A 119 -3.83 -15.93 22.11
CA GLU A 119 -5.01 -15.39 21.43
C GLU A 119 -4.72 -14.25 20.46
N ASN A 120 -3.46 -13.82 20.35
CA ASN A 120 -2.98 -12.69 19.55
C ASN A 120 -2.05 -13.14 18.42
N THR A 121 -2.39 -14.22 17.74
CA THR A 121 -1.65 -14.70 16.56
C THR A 121 -2.45 -14.42 15.30
N TYR A 122 -1.83 -13.77 14.33
CA TYR A 122 -2.39 -13.48 13.03
C TYR A 122 -1.73 -14.36 11.97
N LEU A 123 -2.55 -14.99 11.13
CA LEU A 123 -2.09 -15.78 9.99
C LEU A 123 -2.59 -15.10 8.72
N SER A 124 -1.71 -14.82 7.78
CA SER A 124 -2.11 -14.31 6.48
C SER A 124 -1.55 -15.12 5.33
N GLN A 125 -2.34 -15.26 4.27
CA GLN A 125 -1.89 -15.81 3.01
C GLN A 125 -2.11 -14.77 1.92
N ASN A 126 -1.04 -14.37 1.24
CA ASN A 126 -0.99 -13.18 0.42
C ASN A 126 -0.55 -13.52 -1.01
N PHE A 127 -1.20 -12.89 -2.00
CA PHE A 127 -0.97 -13.15 -3.42
C PHE A 127 -0.96 -11.86 -4.22
N CYS A 128 0.08 -11.61 -5.02
CA CYS A 128 -0.04 -10.62 -6.10
C CYS A 128 -0.96 -11.18 -7.18
N VAL A 129 -1.91 -10.38 -7.66
CA VAL A 129 -3.02 -10.85 -8.50
C VAL A 129 -3.15 -10.06 -9.82
N GLY A 130 -2.06 -9.94 -10.52
CA GLY A 130 -2.03 -9.34 -11.86
C GLY A 130 -1.74 -7.84 -11.86
N ASP A 131 -2.40 -7.10 -12.76
CA ASP A 131 -2.21 -5.67 -13.00
C ASP A 131 -3.55 -4.94 -12.81
N SER A 132 -3.53 -3.80 -12.12
CA SER A 132 -4.71 -2.95 -11.90
C SER A 132 -5.30 -2.37 -13.19
N LEU A 133 -4.56 -2.39 -14.30
CA LEU A 133 -5.03 -1.94 -15.61
C LEU A 133 -5.88 -2.99 -16.35
N ASP A 134 -6.00 -4.21 -15.85
CA ASP A 134 -6.96 -5.19 -16.36
C ASP A 134 -8.33 -5.02 -15.68
N PRO A 135 -9.31 -4.40 -16.35
CA PRO A 135 -10.61 -4.12 -15.74
C PRO A 135 -11.43 -5.38 -15.47
N LYS A 136 -11.17 -6.48 -16.18
CA LYS A 136 -11.87 -7.76 -15.94
C LYS A 136 -11.34 -8.42 -14.67
N LEU A 137 -10.03 -8.44 -14.53
CA LEU A 137 -9.37 -9.00 -13.35
C LEU A 137 -9.74 -8.18 -12.11
N TYR A 138 -9.73 -6.86 -12.22
CA TYR A 138 -10.14 -5.93 -11.18
C TYR A 138 -11.55 -6.27 -10.63
N ILE A 139 -12.55 -6.36 -11.50
CA ILE A 139 -13.93 -6.71 -11.10
C ILE A 139 -14.03 -8.16 -10.62
N ALA A 140 -13.31 -9.09 -11.24
CA ALA A 140 -13.35 -10.50 -10.85
C ALA A 140 -12.86 -10.71 -9.41
N PHE A 141 -11.78 -10.05 -9.01
CA PHE A 141 -11.28 -10.15 -7.64
C PHE A 141 -12.17 -9.45 -6.61
N GLN A 142 -12.85 -8.35 -6.95
CA GLN A 142 -13.87 -7.76 -6.07
C GLN A 142 -15.03 -8.73 -5.82
N ILE A 143 -15.48 -9.44 -6.86
CA ILE A 143 -16.53 -10.46 -6.71
C ILE A 143 -16.02 -11.65 -5.92
N LEU A 144 -14.80 -12.11 -6.17
CA LEU A 144 -14.16 -13.21 -5.44
C LEU A 144 -13.99 -12.90 -3.95
N ASP A 145 -13.52 -11.71 -3.62
CA ASP A 145 -13.37 -11.23 -2.25
C ASP A 145 -14.70 -11.35 -1.50
N TYR A 146 -15.74 -10.78 -2.07
CA TYR A 146 -17.08 -10.86 -1.48
C TYR A 146 -17.58 -12.31 -1.37
N ALA A 147 -17.49 -13.09 -2.45
CA ALA A 147 -18.05 -14.43 -2.49
C ALA A 147 -17.34 -15.44 -1.59
N LEU A 148 -16.01 -15.30 -1.42
CA LEU A 148 -15.21 -16.25 -0.64
C LEU A 148 -15.17 -15.94 0.86
N CYS A 149 -15.12 -14.65 1.23
CA CYS A 149 -14.85 -14.24 2.61
C CYS A 149 -15.93 -13.34 3.23
N SER A 150 -16.63 -12.50 2.46
CA SER A 150 -17.46 -11.43 3.02
C SER A 150 -18.97 -11.74 3.00
N ALA A 151 -19.44 -12.55 2.05
CA ALA A 151 -20.86 -12.90 1.95
C ALA A 151 -21.32 -13.75 3.14
N PRO A 152 -22.61 -13.68 3.55
CA PRO A 152 -23.16 -14.59 4.54
C PRO A 152 -22.96 -16.05 4.14
N GLY A 153 -22.27 -16.84 4.99
CA GLY A 153 -21.94 -18.23 4.69
C GLY A 153 -20.82 -18.41 3.65
N ALA A 154 -19.99 -17.39 3.45
CA ALA A 154 -18.86 -17.42 2.53
C ALA A 154 -17.98 -18.67 2.77
N PRO A 155 -17.70 -19.47 1.72
CA PRO A 155 -17.19 -20.82 1.91
C PRO A 155 -15.77 -20.88 2.49
N LEU A 156 -14.91 -19.93 2.17
CA LEU A 156 -13.54 -19.91 2.70
C LEU A 156 -13.56 -19.50 4.18
N LYS A 157 -14.25 -18.43 4.51
CA LYS A 157 -14.44 -18.00 5.91
C LYS A 157 -15.02 -19.13 6.74
N GLN A 158 -16.12 -19.75 6.29
CA GLN A 158 -16.77 -20.83 7.01
C GLN A 158 -15.84 -22.03 7.19
N ALA A 159 -15.10 -22.43 6.15
CA ALA A 159 -14.19 -23.57 6.21
C ALA A 159 -13.02 -23.38 7.18
N LEU A 160 -12.54 -22.15 7.37
CA LEU A 160 -11.49 -21.82 8.33
C LEU A 160 -12.05 -21.82 9.77
N VAL A 161 -13.18 -21.16 9.98
CA VAL A 161 -13.87 -21.10 11.28
C VAL A 161 -14.25 -22.51 11.76
N ASP A 162 -14.83 -23.37 10.89
CA ASP A 162 -15.19 -24.74 11.23
C ASP A 162 -14.00 -25.62 11.64
N ARG A 163 -12.81 -25.26 11.20
CA ARG A 163 -11.54 -25.92 11.60
C ARG A 163 -10.87 -25.31 12.82
N GLY A 164 -11.47 -24.27 13.40
CA GLY A 164 -10.89 -23.53 14.51
C GLY A 164 -9.64 -22.73 14.12
N ILE A 165 -9.53 -22.34 12.82
CA ILE A 165 -8.47 -21.48 12.34
C ILE A 165 -8.99 -20.04 12.36
N GLY A 166 -8.46 -19.25 13.30
CA GLY A 166 -8.87 -17.87 13.54
C GLY A 166 -10.19 -17.74 14.31
N LYS A 167 -10.31 -16.69 15.10
CA LYS A 167 -11.54 -16.25 15.76
C LYS A 167 -12.42 -15.45 14.79
N ASP A 168 -11.77 -14.67 13.95
CA ASP A 168 -12.36 -14.00 12.79
C ASP A 168 -11.52 -14.28 11.55
N VAL A 169 -12.16 -14.27 10.39
CA VAL A 169 -11.51 -14.46 9.09
C VAL A 169 -12.03 -13.37 8.16
N TYR A 170 -11.10 -12.66 7.55
CA TYR A 170 -11.42 -11.63 6.57
C TYR A 170 -10.46 -11.70 5.39
N SER A 171 -10.79 -11.00 4.33
CA SER A 171 -9.93 -10.84 3.16
C SER A 171 -9.69 -9.37 2.86
N ILE A 172 -8.60 -9.12 2.19
CA ILE A 172 -8.21 -7.80 1.68
C ILE A 172 -7.97 -7.95 0.19
N TYR A 173 -8.63 -7.13 -0.60
CA TYR A 173 -8.27 -6.93 -2.00
C TYR A 173 -7.83 -5.49 -2.19
N GLU A 174 -6.51 -5.27 -2.14
CA GLU A 174 -5.93 -3.97 -2.40
C GLU A 174 -5.73 -3.80 -3.91
N ASN A 175 -6.50 -2.89 -4.49
CA ASN A 175 -6.56 -2.65 -5.93
C ASN A 175 -6.21 -1.21 -6.33
N GLY A 176 -5.81 -0.38 -5.37
CA GLY A 176 -5.38 1.00 -5.59
C GLY A 176 -3.91 1.14 -6.01
N ILE A 177 -3.20 0.04 -6.16
CA ILE A 177 -1.78 -0.01 -6.54
C ILE A 177 -1.57 -0.69 -7.89
N ARG A 178 -0.39 -0.55 -8.49
CA ARG A 178 -0.06 -1.09 -9.82
C ARG A 178 -0.29 -2.59 -9.94
N GLN A 179 0.24 -3.35 -9.00
CA GLN A 179 0.01 -4.79 -8.88
C GLN A 179 -0.87 -5.05 -7.66
N PRO A 180 -2.16 -5.27 -7.85
CA PRO A 180 -3.07 -5.60 -6.76
C PRO A 180 -2.64 -6.83 -5.99
N TYR A 181 -3.00 -6.89 -4.71
CA TYR A 181 -2.86 -8.12 -3.95
C TYR A 181 -4.18 -8.56 -3.33
N PHE A 182 -4.28 -9.85 -3.14
CA PHE A 182 -5.37 -10.49 -2.42
C PHE A 182 -4.80 -11.21 -1.20
N SER A 183 -5.37 -10.95 -0.04
CA SER A 183 -4.96 -11.56 1.22
C SER A 183 -6.14 -12.19 1.92
N VAL A 184 -5.88 -13.30 2.59
CA VAL A 184 -6.80 -13.91 3.55
C VAL A 184 -6.12 -13.90 4.91
N VAL A 185 -6.81 -13.36 5.89
CA VAL A 185 -6.31 -13.20 7.26
C VAL A 185 -7.22 -13.97 8.21
N ALA A 186 -6.61 -14.65 9.17
CA ALA A 186 -7.28 -15.39 10.22
C ALA A 186 -6.59 -15.16 11.57
#